data_fa96d9e8a44b5224b204f9bcc6a8154b
#
_entry.id   fa96d9e8a44b5224b204f9bcc6a8154b
#
_cell.length_a   1.000
_cell.length_b   1.000
_cell.length_c   1.000
_cell.angle_alpha   90.00
_cell.angle_beta   90.00
_cell.angle_gamma   90.00
#
_symmetry.space_group_name_H-M   'P 1'
#
loop_
_entity.id
_entity.type
_entity.pdbx_description
1 polymer ?
#
loop_
_entity_poly.entity_id
_entity_poly.type
_entity_poly.pdbx_seq_one_letter_code
_entity_poly.pdbx_strand_id
1 'polypeptide(L)'
;DVVVTFADSVETPADVVAVHPMHNLALVQYDPLAIGDTHVETIRFNGRALSAGQKAFHVGRTVQGKWESDSTTVADVRPVGLPLPMVPFFRQTNLELIETKGGSTTFIGGLLTDKKGRASGLWACFPNHGGDDEPDWWLGVPAKTINAFLEDPRGSHDLGIEWGISALTEARKRGLAPAVAAEIEKHDPWNRQLLEVARITKGGPADGVL
;
A
#
# COMPACT_ATOMS: atom_id res chain seq x y z
N ASP A 1 -17.72 -8.51 10.81
CA ASP A 1 -17.65 -7.39 11.76
C ASP A 1 -16.17 -7.02 11.93
N VAL A 2 -15.87 -5.72 11.95
CA VAL A 2 -14.54 -5.20 12.20
C VAL A 2 -14.44 -4.85 13.68
N VAL A 3 -13.30 -5.19 14.29
CA VAL A 3 -13.00 -4.87 15.68
C VAL A 3 -11.66 -4.13 15.72
N VAL A 4 -11.59 -3.05 16.49
CA VAL A 4 -10.35 -2.32 16.77
C VAL A 4 -9.92 -2.58 18.20
N THR A 5 -8.66 -2.99 18.37
CA THR A 5 -8.07 -3.27 19.69
C THR A 5 -7.11 -2.15 20.08
N PHE A 6 -7.31 -1.58 21.24
CA PHE A 6 -6.46 -0.54 21.83
C PHE A 6 -5.66 -1.09 23.00
N ALA A 7 -4.38 -0.76 23.06
CA ALA A 7 -3.46 -1.10 24.15
C ALA A 7 -3.50 -2.60 24.55
N ASP A 8 -3.83 -3.48 23.62
CA ASP A 8 -3.99 -4.94 23.83
C ASP A 8 -5.02 -5.34 24.88
N SER A 9 -5.92 -4.45 25.25
CA SER A 9 -6.86 -4.70 26.35
C SER A 9 -8.29 -4.25 26.08
N VAL A 10 -8.50 -3.25 25.25
CA VAL A 10 -9.83 -2.74 24.95
C VAL A 10 -10.16 -3.00 23.49
N GLU A 11 -11.25 -3.72 23.27
CA GLU A 11 -11.79 -4.01 21.94
C GLU A 11 -13.12 -3.27 21.76
N THR A 12 -13.27 -2.65 20.58
CA THR A 12 -14.51 -1.98 20.20
C THR A 12 -14.90 -2.34 18.77
N PRO A 13 -16.19 -2.56 18.50
CA PRO A 13 -16.68 -2.68 17.14
C PRO A 13 -16.37 -1.41 16.32
N ALA A 14 -16.17 -1.59 15.03
CA ALA A 14 -15.93 -0.50 14.11
C ALA A 14 -16.66 -0.74 12.78
N ASP A 15 -17.05 0.34 12.14
CA ASP A 15 -17.68 0.33 10.84
C ASP A 15 -16.69 0.69 9.73
N VAL A 16 -16.76 0.01 8.60
CA VAL A 16 -15.99 0.38 7.41
C VAL A 16 -16.66 1.58 6.73
N VAL A 17 -16.02 2.74 6.80
CA VAL A 17 -16.53 4.00 6.23
C VAL A 17 -16.23 4.09 4.74
N ALA A 18 -15.04 3.69 4.35
CA ALA A 18 -14.58 3.71 2.97
C ALA A 18 -13.48 2.66 2.73
N VAL A 19 -13.43 2.15 1.50
CA VAL A 19 -12.34 1.33 0.98
C VAL A 19 -11.73 2.05 -0.20
N HIS A 20 -10.41 2.20 -0.20
CA HIS A 20 -9.72 2.88 -1.29
C HIS A 20 -9.84 2.06 -2.59
N PRO A 21 -10.22 2.69 -3.72
CA PRO A 21 -10.43 1.96 -4.97
C PRO A 21 -9.17 1.37 -5.61
N MET A 22 -7.97 1.86 -5.32
CA MET A 22 -6.73 1.45 -5.99
C MET A 22 -5.60 1.00 -5.04
N HIS A 23 -5.78 1.17 -3.74
CA HIS A 23 -4.76 0.79 -2.75
C HIS A 23 -5.39 -0.05 -1.64
N ASN A 24 -4.62 -0.92 -1.02
CA ASN A 24 -5.08 -1.77 0.09
C ASN A 24 -5.24 -0.95 1.37
N LEU A 25 -6.13 0.03 1.34
CA LEU A 25 -6.47 0.91 2.44
C LEU A 25 -7.97 0.86 2.71
N ALA A 26 -8.34 0.81 3.97
CA ALA A 26 -9.70 1.01 4.42
C ALA A 26 -9.74 2.02 5.55
N LEU A 27 -10.77 2.86 5.55
CA LEU A 27 -11.08 3.74 6.66
C LEU A 27 -12.15 3.09 7.53
N VAL A 28 -11.85 2.92 8.80
CA VAL A 28 -12.79 2.40 9.79
C VAL A 28 -13.09 3.45 10.83
N GLN A 29 -14.30 3.44 11.35
CA GLN A 29 -14.76 4.35 12.40
C GLN A 29 -15.26 3.54 13.60
N TYR A 30 -14.86 3.92 14.79
CA TYR A 30 -15.33 3.35 16.05
C TYR A 30 -15.97 4.45 16.93
N ASP A 31 -16.74 4.05 17.92
CA ASP A 31 -17.29 4.95 18.93
C ASP A 31 -16.24 5.26 20.01
N PRO A 32 -15.73 6.49 20.13
CA PRO A 32 -14.75 6.84 21.15
C PRO A 32 -15.24 6.61 22.60
N LEU A 33 -16.54 6.62 22.83
CA LEU A 33 -17.10 6.34 24.17
C LEU A 33 -16.92 4.88 24.57
N ALA A 34 -16.83 3.98 23.59
CA ALA A 34 -16.66 2.54 23.84
C ALA A 34 -15.28 2.17 24.39
N ILE A 35 -14.29 3.05 24.26
CA ILE A 35 -12.92 2.81 24.77
C ILE A 35 -12.67 3.42 26.15
N GLY A 36 -13.67 4.11 26.73
CA GLY A 36 -13.59 4.74 28.06
C GLY A 36 -12.42 5.71 28.19
N ASP A 37 -11.66 5.57 29.27
CA ASP A 37 -10.49 6.41 29.56
C ASP A 37 -9.20 5.96 28.85
N THR A 38 -9.29 5.06 27.89
CA THR A 38 -8.12 4.58 27.15
C THR A 38 -7.48 5.73 26.37
N HIS A 39 -6.22 6.03 26.70
CA HIS A 39 -5.49 7.10 26.05
C HIS A 39 -5.14 6.72 24.60
N VAL A 40 -5.55 7.55 23.66
CA VAL A 40 -5.28 7.37 22.22
C VAL A 40 -4.60 8.60 21.66
N GLU A 41 -3.43 8.43 21.09
CA GLU A 41 -2.73 9.48 20.36
C GLU A 41 -2.93 9.33 18.86
N THR A 42 -3.11 10.45 18.17
CA THR A 42 -3.23 10.46 16.72
C THR A 42 -1.89 10.65 16.05
N ILE A 43 -1.64 9.86 15.02
CA ILE A 43 -0.44 10.00 14.18
C ILE A 43 -0.79 10.86 12.97
N ARG A 44 0.11 11.80 12.65
CA ARG A 44 0.03 12.59 11.42
C ARG A 44 1.06 12.09 10.42
N PHE A 45 0.62 11.79 9.21
CA PHE A 45 1.48 11.43 8.10
C PHE A 45 2.09 12.69 7.46
N ASN A 46 3.00 13.33 8.18
CA ASN A 46 3.67 14.57 7.80
C ASN A 46 5.18 14.42 7.63
N GLY A 47 5.64 13.18 7.55
CA GLY A 47 7.00 12.85 7.22
C GLY A 47 7.34 13.24 5.78
N ARG A 48 8.63 13.35 5.50
CA ARG A 48 9.10 13.61 4.15
C ARG A 48 8.81 12.39 3.26
N ALA A 49 8.46 12.63 2.00
CA ALA A 49 8.40 11.56 1.00
C ALA A 49 9.74 10.82 0.95
N LEU A 50 9.68 9.51 1.05
CA LEU A 50 10.85 8.64 0.99
C LEU A 50 11.22 8.35 -0.46
N SER A 51 12.52 8.19 -0.68
CA SER A 51 13.08 7.84 -2.00
C SER A 51 14.19 6.81 -1.83
N ALA A 52 14.50 6.08 -2.90
CA ALA A 52 15.56 5.09 -2.89
C ALA A 52 16.88 5.63 -2.33
N GLY A 53 17.54 4.83 -1.51
CA GLY A 53 18.78 5.18 -0.83
C GLY A 53 18.64 5.99 0.46
N GLN A 54 17.45 6.49 0.81
CA GLN A 54 17.22 7.25 2.04
C GLN A 54 17.13 6.33 3.26
N LYS A 55 17.62 6.81 4.39
CA LYS A 55 17.40 6.17 5.69
C LYS A 55 15.97 6.41 6.17
N ALA A 56 15.35 5.36 6.67
CA ALA A 56 14.07 5.34 7.32
C ALA A 56 14.15 4.49 8.60
N PHE A 57 13.08 4.51 9.39
CA PHE A 57 12.97 3.68 10.58
C PHE A 57 11.63 2.98 10.56
N HIS A 58 11.63 1.67 10.78
CA HIS A 58 10.43 0.94 11.14
C HIS A 58 10.13 1.25 12.61
N VAL A 59 8.89 1.56 12.92
CA VAL A 59 8.39 1.74 14.28
C VAL A 59 7.11 0.97 14.38
N GLY A 60 7.08 -0.06 15.21
CA GLY A 60 5.91 -0.92 15.25
C GLY A 60 6.01 -2.00 16.30
N ARG A 61 5.03 -2.88 16.26
CA ARG A 61 4.94 -4.03 17.14
C ARG A 61 5.55 -5.25 16.48
N THR A 62 6.39 -5.95 17.21
CA THR A 62 6.99 -7.20 16.76
C THR A 62 6.01 -8.38 16.90
N VAL A 63 6.32 -9.51 16.27
CA VAL A 63 5.56 -10.76 16.43
C VAL A 63 5.52 -11.27 17.89
N GLN A 64 6.48 -10.84 18.71
CA GLN A 64 6.51 -11.12 20.15
C GLN A 64 5.70 -10.11 20.98
N GLY A 65 5.01 -9.17 20.34
CA GLY A 65 4.18 -8.17 20.99
C GLY A 65 4.93 -6.97 21.58
N LYS A 66 6.22 -6.81 21.31
CA LYS A 66 7.04 -5.69 21.80
C LYS A 66 7.01 -4.52 20.83
N TRP A 67 6.99 -3.30 21.37
CA TRP A 67 7.22 -2.09 20.59
C TRP A 67 8.70 -1.86 20.37
N GLU A 68 9.09 -1.79 19.13
CA GLU A 68 10.50 -1.62 18.73
C GLU A 68 10.62 -0.61 17.59
N SER A 69 11.83 -0.10 17.42
CA SER A 69 12.20 0.75 16.30
C SER A 69 13.52 0.25 15.71
N ASP A 70 13.53 0.07 14.39
CA ASP A 70 14.70 -0.42 13.68
C ASP A 70 15.04 0.45 12.47
N SER A 71 16.32 0.69 12.24
CA SER A 71 16.76 1.51 11.11
C SER A 71 16.82 0.69 9.83
N THR A 72 16.36 1.30 8.74
CA THR A 72 16.40 0.69 7.42
C THR A 72 16.83 1.68 6.35
N THR A 73 17.00 1.21 5.13
CA THR A 73 17.22 2.04 3.95
C THR A 73 16.14 1.72 2.93
N VAL A 74 15.52 2.73 2.38
CA VAL A 74 14.56 2.57 1.28
C VAL A 74 15.29 1.96 0.08
N ALA A 75 14.81 0.82 -0.37
CA ALA A 75 15.35 0.16 -1.56
C ALA A 75 14.77 0.80 -2.82
N ASP A 76 13.44 0.98 -2.85
CA ASP A 76 12.73 1.56 -3.97
C ASP A 76 11.36 2.13 -3.56
N VAL A 77 10.76 2.95 -4.42
CA VAL A 77 9.37 3.40 -4.31
C VAL A 77 8.77 3.27 -5.70
N ARG A 78 7.94 2.26 -5.89
CA ARG A 78 7.45 1.88 -7.22
C ARG A 78 6.05 1.25 -7.17
N PRO A 79 5.38 1.16 -8.33
CA PRO A 79 4.20 0.32 -8.45
C PRO A 79 4.55 -1.15 -8.18
N VAL A 80 3.70 -1.83 -7.43
CA VAL A 80 3.86 -3.25 -7.12
C VAL A 80 2.58 -4.00 -7.48
N GLY A 81 2.69 -4.98 -8.38
CA GLY A 81 1.66 -5.98 -8.61
C GLY A 81 1.79 -7.08 -7.56
N LEU A 82 0.78 -7.21 -6.73
CA LEU A 82 0.73 -8.29 -5.76
C LEU A 82 0.26 -9.58 -6.43
N PRO A 83 0.69 -10.76 -5.97
CA PRO A 83 0.23 -12.03 -6.51
C PRO A 83 -1.30 -12.13 -6.50
N LEU A 84 -1.87 -12.63 -7.59
CA LEU A 84 -3.30 -12.82 -7.72
C LEU A 84 -3.74 -14.02 -6.87
N PRO A 85 -4.65 -13.87 -5.90
CA PRO A 85 -5.23 -15.00 -5.21
C PRO A 85 -6.14 -15.79 -6.15
N MET A 86 -6.36 -17.07 -5.82
CA MET A 86 -7.30 -17.92 -6.58
C MET A 86 -8.73 -17.38 -6.62
N VAL A 87 -9.14 -16.68 -5.56
CA VAL A 87 -10.40 -15.94 -5.50
C VAL A 87 -10.07 -14.47 -5.81
N PRO A 88 -10.74 -13.84 -6.78
CA PRO A 88 -10.51 -12.44 -7.08
C PRO A 88 -10.82 -11.56 -5.88
N PHE A 89 -9.77 -10.98 -5.29
CA PHE A 89 -9.93 -9.90 -4.33
C PHE A 89 -9.84 -8.58 -5.07
N PHE A 90 -10.58 -7.65 -4.53
CA PHE A 90 -10.52 -6.27 -4.94
C PHE A 90 -9.14 -5.72 -4.52
N ARG A 91 -8.23 -5.35 -5.41
CA ARG A 91 -6.96 -4.65 -5.14
C ARG A 91 -5.69 -5.49 -5.03
N GLN A 92 -5.21 -5.77 -6.17
CA GLN A 92 -3.98 -6.53 -6.32
C GLN A 92 -2.79 -5.70 -6.80
N THR A 93 -3.05 -4.45 -7.17
CA THR A 93 -2.00 -3.53 -7.61
C THR A 93 -2.03 -2.28 -6.74
N ASN A 94 -0.89 -1.92 -6.18
CA ASN A 94 -0.69 -0.64 -5.52
C ASN A 94 0.27 0.19 -6.35
N LEU A 95 -0.12 1.40 -6.68
CA LEU A 95 0.61 2.25 -7.64
C LEU A 95 1.93 2.78 -7.10
N GLU A 96 2.04 2.91 -5.78
CA GLU A 96 3.29 3.33 -5.15
C GLU A 96 3.42 2.59 -3.81
N LEU A 97 4.41 1.73 -3.68
CA LEU A 97 4.79 1.12 -2.41
C LEU A 97 6.28 1.32 -2.14
N ILE A 98 6.61 1.42 -0.86
CA ILE A 98 7.97 1.62 -0.37
C ILE A 98 8.57 0.27 -0.04
N GLU A 99 9.61 -0.11 -0.76
CA GLU A 99 10.44 -1.26 -0.43
C GLU A 99 11.62 -0.84 0.44
N THR A 100 11.99 -1.66 1.41
CA THR A 100 13.14 -1.40 2.27
C THR A 100 14.18 -2.52 2.16
N LYS A 101 15.44 -2.17 2.34
CA LYS A 101 16.53 -3.16 2.38
C LYS A 101 16.47 -3.95 3.68
N GLY A 102 16.51 -5.27 3.57
CA GLY A 102 16.44 -6.15 4.72
C GLY A 102 15.07 -6.13 5.39
N GLY A 103 14.00 -6.11 4.55
CA GLY A 103 12.61 -5.98 4.98
C GLY A 103 12.36 -6.65 6.32
N SER A 104 11.98 -5.87 7.32
CA SER A 104 11.83 -6.39 8.67
C SER A 104 10.56 -7.22 8.74
N THR A 105 10.70 -8.52 8.60
CA THR A 105 9.64 -9.50 8.93
C THR A 105 9.38 -9.58 10.44
N THR A 106 10.13 -8.81 11.22
CA THR A 106 10.00 -8.76 12.67
C THR A 106 8.74 -8.01 13.11
N PHE A 107 8.31 -7.01 12.33
CA PHE A 107 7.15 -6.18 12.66
C PHE A 107 5.88 -6.74 12.01
N ILE A 108 4.81 -6.89 12.79
CA ILE A 108 3.49 -7.30 12.28
C ILE A 108 2.70 -6.14 11.65
N GLY A 109 3.31 -4.97 11.58
CA GLY A 109 2.76 -3.72 11.07
C GLY A 109 3.38 -2.54 11.82
N GLY A 110 3.02 -1.32 11.41
CA GLY A 110 3.53 -0.13 12.06
C GLY A 110 3.73 1.04 11.11
N LEU A 111 4.77 1.80 11.33
CA LEU A 111 5.08 3.01 10.59
C LEU A 111 6.48 2.95 9.97
N LEU A 112 6.61 3.59 8.83
CA LEU A 112 7.89 4.08 8.36
C LEU A 112 8.02 5.55 8.75
N THR A 113 9.10 5.88 9.46
CA THR A 113 9.35 7.26 9.89
C THR A 113 10.65 7.79 9.30
N ASP A 114 10.74 9.12 9.21
CA ASP A 114 12.01 9.78 8.91
C ASP A 114 12.90 9.86 10.17
N LYS A 115 14.11 10.37 10.01
CA LYS A 115 15.07 10.54 11.10
C LYS A 115 14.62 11.48 12.26
N LYS A 116 13.50 12.18 12.07
CA LYS A 116 12.88 13.02 13.10
C LYS A 116 11.68 12.36 13.77
N GLY A 117 11.42 11.09 13.46
CA GLY A 117 10.28 10.33 13.98
C GLY A 117 8.93 10.70 13.35
N ARG A 118 8.90 11.46 12.24
CA ARG A 118 7.66 11.83 11.56
C ARG A 118 7.24 10.70 10.63
N ALA A 119 5.96 10.33 10.68
CA ALA A 119 5.42 9.24 9.85
C ALA A 119 5.46 9.61 8.36
N SER A 120 6.18 8.80 7.59
CA SER A 120 6.35 8.90 6.14
C SER A 120 5.58 7.83 5.37
N GLY A 121 5.09 6.81 6.06
CA GLY A 121 4.28 5.73 5.49
C GLY A 121 3.77 4.77 6.54
N LEU A 122 2.81 3.95 6.15
CA LEU A 122 2.30 2.82 6.92
C LEU A 122 3.03 1.55 6.47
N TRP A 123 3.60 0.81 7.41
CA TRP A 123 4.23 -0.48 7.15
C TRP A 123 3.22 -1.60 7.31
N ALA A 124 3.07 -2.43 6.29
CA ALA A 124 2.07 -3.49 6.27
C ALA A 124 2.58 -4.77 5.64
N CYS A 125 1.98 -5.87 6.04
CA CYS A 125 2.13 -7.17 5.40
C CYS A 125 1.08 -7.32 4.30
N PHE A 126 1.53 -7.79 3.14
CA PHE A 126 0.68 -8.21 2.04
C PHE A 126 0.88 -9.71 1.84
N PRO A 127 -0.08 -10.54 2.30
CA PRO A 127 0.06 -11.99 2.21
C PRO A 127 0.27 -12.46 0.78
N ASN A 128 1.21 -13.37 0.61
CA ASN A 128 1.42 -14.02 -0.66
C ASN A 128 0.52 -15.26 -0.76
N HIS A 129 -0.37 -15.26 -1.74
CA HIS A 129 -1.30 -16.37 -1.98
C HIS A 129 -0.78 -17.35 -3.06
N GLY A 130 0.48 -17.20 -3.49
CA GLY A 130 1.09 -18.01 -4.55
C GLY A 130 1.49 -19.44 -4.17
N GLY A 131 1.53 -19.75 -2.87
CA GLY A 131 1.89 -21.06 -2.30
C GLY A 131 2.51 -20.94 -0.91
N ASP A 132 2.55 -22.06 -0.19
CA ASP A 132 3.05 -22.10 1.19
C ASP A 132 4.56 -21.78 1.33
N ASP A 133 5.31 -21.86 0.25
CA ASP A 133 6.76 -21.65 0.24
C ASP A 133 7.18 -20.22 -0.16
N GLU A 134 6.25 -19.35 -0.57
CA GLU A 134 6.59 -18.00 -0.96
C GLU A 134 6.34 -17.01 0.21
N PRO A 135 7.35 -16.17 0.54
CA PRO A 135 7.23 -15.26 1.67
C PRO A 135 6.20 -14.15 1.41
N ASP A 136 5.57 -13.72 2.46
CA ASP A 136 4.72 -12.53 2.44
C ASP A 136 5.51 -11.27 2.07
N TRP A 137 4.83 -10.32 1.46
CA TRP A 137 5.40 -9.05 1.07
C TRP A 137 5.23 -8.03 2.18
N TRP A 138 6.34 -7.48 2.63
CA TRP A 138 6.36 -6.42 3.64
C TRP A 138 6.73 -5.10 2.99
N LEU A 139 5.77 -4.19 2.91
CA LEU A 139 5.87 -2.96 2.11
C LEU A 139 5.28 -1.77 2.86
N GLY A 140 5.74 -0.57 2.51
CA GLY A 140 5.23 0.68 3.05
C GLY A 140 4.24 1.35 2.11
N VAL A 141 3.08 1.75 2.63
CA VAL A 141 2.16 2.64 1.90
C VAL A 141 2.58 4.09 2.16
N PRO A 142 2.87 4.90 1.12
CA PRO A 142 3.37 6.26 1.32
C PRO A 142 2.37 7.18 2.03
N ALA A 143 2.88 8.09 2.86
CA ALA A 143 2.09 9.10 3.55
C ALA A 143 1.23 9.95 2.59
N LYS A 144 1.72 10.24 1.39
CA LYS A 144 0.98 10.98 0.35
C LYS A 144 -0.32 10.27 -0.02
N THR A 145 -0.28 8.96 -0.25
CA THR A 145 -1.45 8.14 -0.58
C THR A 145 -2.44 8.10 0.58
N ILE A 146 -1.94 7.95 1.80
CA ILE A 146 -2.77 7.91 3.00
C ILE A 146 -3.47 9.26 3.23
N ASN A 147 -2.73 10.36 3.13
CA ASN A 147 -3.30 11.70 3.31
C ASN A 147 -4.36 12.02 2.26
N ALA A 148 -4.11 11.71 0.99
CA ALA A 148 -5.09 11.91 -0.07
C ALA A 148 -6.39 11.12 0.20
N PHE A 149 -6.27 9.90 0.70
CA PHE A 149 -7.43 9.10 1.08
C PHE A 149 -8.17 9.65 2.30
N LEU A 150 -7.44 10.18 3.29
CA LEU A 150 -8.06 10.79 4.48
C LEU A 150 -8.74 12.13 4.17
N GLU A 151 -8.22 12.91 3.21
CA GLU A 151 -8.82 14.18 2.78
C GLU A 151 -10.14 13.97 2.03
N ASP A 152 -10.22 12.93 1.20
CA ASP A 152 -11.45 12.60 0.47
C ASP A 152 -11.65 11.07 0.35
N PRO A 153 -12.13 10.42 1.41
CA PRO A 153 -12.26 8.96 1.44
C PRO A 153 -13.25 8.40 0.41
N ARG A 154 -14.16 9.22 -0.10
CA ARG A 154 -15.21 8.80 -1.05
C ARG A 154 -15.03 9.40 -2.45
N GLY A 155 -14.07 10.30 -2.62
CA GLY A 155 -13.81 10.98 -3.90
C GLY A 155 -13.04 10.13 -4.91
N SER A 156 -12.38 9.08 -4.44
CA SER A 156 -11.70 8.15 -5.34
C SER A 156 -12.72 7.18 -5.96
N HIS A 157 -12.71 7.10 -7.29
CA HIS A 157 -13.60 6.23 -8.06
C HIS A 157 -12.79 5.13 -8.74
N ASP A 158 -13.42 3.97 -8.90
CA ASP A 158 -12.84 2.83 -9.60
C ASP A 158 -13.49 2.70 -10.99
N LEU A 159 -12.68 2.50 -11.99
CA LEU A 159 -13.12 2.21 -13.34
C LEU A 159 -13.57 0.75 -13.51
N GLY A 160 -13.42 -0.08 -12.48
CA GLY A 160 -13.64 -1.52 -12.57
C GLY A 160 -12.54 -2.22 -13.38
N ILE A 161 -11.31 -1.69 -13.33
CA ILE A 161 -10.14 -2.23 -14.03
C ILE A 161 -9.18 -2.81 -13.00
N GLU A 162 -8.78 -4.04 -13.22
CA GLU A 162 -7.58 -4.59 -12.61
C GLU A 162 -6.36 -4.24 -13.46
N TRP A 163 -5.38 -3.66 -12.81
CA TRP A 163 -4.15 -3.23 -13.43
C TRP A 163 -3.05 -4.27 -13.22
N GLY A 164 -2.41 -4.67 -14.31
CA GLY A 164 -1.14 -5.38 -14.28
C GLY A 164 0.01 -4.41 -14.46
N ILE A 165 1.21 -4.84 -14.08
CA ILE A 165 2.44 -4.11 -14.35
C ILE A 165 3.18 -4.82 -15.46
N SER A 166 3.45 -4.11 -16.54
CA SER A 166 4.16 -4.62 -17.71
C SER A 166 5.51 -3.93 -17.89
N ALA A 167 6.55 -4.72 -18.12
CA ALA A 167 7.83 -4.17 -18.52
C ALA A 167 7.73 -3.54 -19.92
N LEU A 168 8.43 -2.44 -20.14
CA LEU A 168 8.40 -1.75 -21.43
C LEU A 168 8.86 -2.64 -22.61
N THR A 169 9.74 -3.61 -22.35
CA THR A 169 10.16 -4.61 -23.34
C THR A 169 9.02 -5.49 -23.79
N GLU A 170 8.14 -5.91 -22.89
CA GLU A 170 6.97 -6.73 -23.22
C GLU A 170 5.90 -5.93 -23.98
N ALA A 171 5.69 -4.69 -23.59
CA ALA A 171 4.79 -3.79 -24.31
C ALA A 171 5.27 -3.52 -25.74
N ARG A 172 6.58 -3.36 -25.95
CA ARG A 172 7.18 -3.23 -27.31
C ARG A 172 6.96 -4.49 -28.15
N LYS A 173 7.11 -5.67 -27.59
CA LYS A 173 6.82 -6.93 -28.30
C LYS A 173 5.35 -7.04 -28.71
N ARG A 174 4.44 -6.46 -27.92
CA ARG A 174 3.01 -6.40 -28.22
C ARG A 174 2.60 -5.28 -29.15
N GLY A 175 3.54 -4.47 -29.64
CA GLY A 175 3.30 -3.44 -30.64
C GLY A 175 3.22 -2.00 -30.11
N LEU A 176 3.71 -1.73 -28.90
CA LEU A 176 3.79 -0.36 -28.40
C LEU A 176 4.64 0.50 -29.35
N ALA A 177 4.09 1.62 -29.80
CA ALA A 177 4.75 2.51 -30.73
C ALA A 177 6.09 3.02 -30.16
N PRO A 178 7.17 3.07 -30.97
CA PRO A 178 8.49 3.50 -30.50
C PRO A 178 8.51 4.90 -29.88
N ALA A 179 7.70 5.83 -30.38
CA ALA A 179 7.60 7.18 -29.84
C ALA A 179 7.04 7.19 -28.42
N VAL A 180 5.97 6.40 -28.16
CA VAL A 180 5.38 6.27 -26.82
C VAL A 180 6.36 5.58 -25.86
N ALA A 181 7.07 4.56 -26.33
CA ALA A 181 8.09 3.89 -25.53
C ALA A 181 9.21 4.88 -25.12
N ALA A 182 9.65 5.77 -26.01
CA ALA A 182 10.66 6.76 -25.71
C ALA A 182 10.18 7.81 -24.67
N GLU A 183 8.90 8.19 -24.71
CA GLU A 183 8.31 9.08 -23.71
C GLU A 183 8.27 8.43 -22.34
N ILE A 184 7.88 7.15 -22.25
CA ILE A 184 7.88 6.39 -21.00
C ILE A 184 9.31 6.30 -20.45
N GLU A 185 10.30 5.95 -21.26
CA GLU A 185 11.71 5.91 -20.85
C GLU A 185 12.23 7.25 -20.34
N LYS A 186 11.77 8.34 -20.92
CA LYS A 186 12.12 9.69 -20.48
C LYS A 186 11.48 10.05 -19.15
N HIS A 187 10.24 9.61 -18.94
CA HIS A 187 9.49 9.91 -17.71
C HIS A 187 9.95 9.04 -16.53
N ASP A 188 10.15 7.75 -16.77
CA ASP A 188 10.64 6.79 -15.78
C ASP A 188 11.82 5.98 -16.31
N PRO A 189 13.04 6.56 -16.28
CA PRO A 189 14.23 5.92 -16.83
C PRO A 189 14.69 4.69 -16.04
N TRP A 190 14.18 4.50 -14.82
CA TRP A 190 14.62 3.44 -13.91
C TRP A 190 13.74 2.20 -13.99
N ASN A 191 12.45 2.35 -13.75
CA ASN A 191 11.53 1.20 -13.70
C ASN A 191 11.13 0.74 -15.10
N ARG A 192 10.93 1.69 -16.05
CA ARG A 192 10.53 1.41 -17.44
C ARG A 192 9.33 0.45 -17.48
N GLN A 193 8.35 0.74 -16.67
CA GLN A 193 7.13 -0.02 -16.51
C GLN A 193 5.93 0.81 -16.93
N LEU A 194 4.86 0.12 -17.28
CA LEU A 194 3.57 0.73 -17.54
C LEU A 194 2.47 -0.14 -16.94
N LEU A 195 1.32 0.47 -16.72
CA LEU A 195 0.13 -0.25 -16.33
C LEU A 195 -0.54 -0.80 -17.59
N GLU A 196 -0.95 -2.05 -17.51
CA GLU A 196 -1.80 -2.68 -18.52
C GLU A 196 -3.12 -3.11 -17.91
N VAL A 197 -4.17 -3.16 -18.72
CA VAL A 197 -5.47 -3.69 -18.30
C VAL A 197 -5.34 -5.21 -18.23
N ALA A 198 -5.32 -5.76 -17.01
CA ALA A 198 -5.29 -7.19 -16.79
C ALA A 198 -6.69 -7.81 -16.86
N ARG A 199 -7.69 -7.11 -16.31
CA ARG A 199 -9.08 -7.54 -16.32
C ARG A 199 -10.03 -6.35 -16.19
N ILE A 200 -11.22 -6.47 -16.81
CA ILE A 200 -12.32 -5.51 -16.66
C ILE A 200 -13.44 -6.20 -15.90
N THR A 201 -13.95 -5.53 -14.88
CA THR A 201 -15.11 -6.02 -14.10
C THR A 201 -16.37 -5.88 -14.94
N LYS A 202 -17.07 -6.99 -15.16
CA LYS A 202 -18.33 -6.99 -15.91
C LYS A 202 -19.38 -6.10 -15.23
N GLY A 203 -19.99 -5.21 -16.01
CA GLY A 203 -20.93 -4.21 -15.49
C GLY A 203 -20.27 -3.01 -14.81
N GLY A 204 -18.95 -2.93 -14.78
CA GLY A 204 -18.21 -1.77 -14.28
C GLY A 204 -18.14 -0.62 -15.31
N PRO A 205 -17.65 0.56 -14.91
CA PRO A 205 -17.59 1.74 -15.78
C PRO A 205 -16.77 1.54 -17.06
N ALA A 206 -15.76 0.67 -17.05
CA ALA A 206 -14.92 0.39 -18.23
C ALA A 206 -15.49 -0.72 -19.13
N ASP A 207 -16.53 -1.45 -18.68
CA ASP A 207 -17.08 -2.57 -19.43
C ASP A 207 -17.79 -2.09 -20.71
N GLY A 208 -17.33 -2.58 -21.85
CA GLY A 208 -17.81 -2.19 -23.17
C GLY A 208 -17.27 -0.85 -23.71
N VAL A 209 -16.31 -0.23 -22.99
CA VAL A 209 -15.61 1.00 -23.42
C VAL A 209 -14.19 0.69 -23.87
N LEU A 210 -13.54 -0.29 -23.23
CA LEU A 210 -12.20 -0.76 -23.51
C LEU A 210 -12.20 -2.15 -24.14
#